data_51ddd4a964c5e59a58ae50a8cc9cc5bc
#
_entry.id   51ddd4a964c5e59a58ae50a8cc9cc5bc
#
_cell.length_a   1.000
_cell.length_b   1.000
_cell.length_c   1.000
_cell.angle_alpha   90.00
_cell.angle_beta   90.00
_cell.angle_gamma   90.00
#
_symmetry.space_group_name_H-M   'P 1'
#
loop_
_entity.id
_entity.type
_entity.pdbx_description
1 polymer ?
#
loop_
_entity_poly.entity_id
_entity_poly.type
_entity_poly.pdbx_seq_one_letter_code
_entity_poly.pdbx_strand_id
1 'polypeptide(L)'
;MKETIHTDDAPAAVGAYSQATTDGDLVFTAGQIPLTPEGDLLDDAPIAVQTEQALDNLLAVLEEAGAGPEDVLKTTVFMADIDDFDEMNETYAGYFDESPPARSAVQAGALPKDAGVEIEAVAVVE
;
A
#
# COMPACT_ATOMS: atom_id res chain seq x y z
N MET A 1 23.16 -3.67 -3.16
CA MET A 1 23.26 -2.82 -1.95
C MET A 1 21.90 -2.24 -1.62
N LYS A 2 21.53 -2.28 -0.36
CA LYS A 2 20.20 -1.81 0.05
C LYS A 2 20.16 -0.31 0.24
N GLU A 3 19.15 0.32 -0.32
CA GLU A 3 18.84 1.72 -0.07
C GLU A 3 17.47 1.82 0.57
N THR A 4 17.30 2.77 1.48
CA THR A 4 15.99 3.05 2.09
C THR A 4 15.31 4.17 1.33
N ILE A 5 13.98 4.09 1.24
CA ILE A 5 13.15 5.06 0.51
C ILE A 5 12.32 5.83 1.54
N HIS A 6 12.26 7.15 1.35
CA HIS A 6 11.44 8.02 2.18
C HIS A 6 10.76 9.09 1.32
N THR A 7 9.48 9.33 1.55
CA THR A 7 8.74 10.43 0.95
C THR A 7 7.82 11.06 1.99
N ASP A 8 7.65 12.38 1.90
CA ASP A 8 6.70 13.10 2.75
C ASP A 8 5.27 13.03 2.19
N ASP A 9 5.10 12.45 1.00
CA ASP A 9 3.78 12.29 0.37
C ASP A 9 3.04 11.04 0.86
N ALA A 10 3.63 10.32 1.81
CA ALA A 10 3.02 9.19 2.50
C ALA A 10 3.33 9.31 3.99
N PRO A 11 2.58 8.60 4.85
CA PRO A 11 2.83 8.68 6.30
C PRO A 11 4.26 8.26 6.65
N ALA A 12 4.88 8.98 7.57
CA ALA A 12 6.23 8.66 8.02
C ALA A 12 6.27 7.28 8.66
N ALA A 13 7.37 6.57 8.44
CA ALA A 13 7.62 5.30 9.13
C ALA A 13 7.94 5.59 10.59
N VAL A 14 7.12 5.07 11.49
CA VAL A 14 7.30 5.23 12.94
C VAL A 14 7.69 3.89 13.51
N GLY A 15 8.93 3.79 14.02
CA GLY A 15 9.45 2.54 14.55
C GLY A 15 10.63 2.03 13.73
N ALA A 16 10.92 0.76 13.88
CA ALA A 16 12.13 0.16 13.32
C ALA A 16 11.88 -0.38 11.90
N TYR A 17 11.45 0.49 10.98
CA TYR A 17 11.25 0.10 9.58
C TYR A 17 11.34 1.32 8.67
N SER A 18 11.45 1.06 7.36
CA SER A 18 11.45 2.09 6.32
C SER A 18 10.16 2.00 5.52
N GLN A 19 9.77 3.08 4.86
CA GLN A 19 8.59 3.03 3.98
C GLN A 19 8.81 2.03 2.85
N ALA A 20 10.02 1.93 2.34
CA ALA A 20 10.41 0.94 1.35
C ALA A 20 11.92 0.77 1.34
N THR A 21 12.37 -0.34 0.76
CA THR A 21 13.79 -0.58 0.51
C THR A 21 13.94 -1.11 -0.91
N THR A 22 15.12 -0.87 -1.50
CA THR A 22 15.42 -1.33 -2.85
C THR A 22 16.86 -1.82 -2.93
N ASP A 23 17.11 -2.79 -3.82
CA ASP A 23 18.47 -3.23 -4.16
C ASP A 23 18.92 -2.68 -5.52
N GLY A 24 18.12 -1.77 -6.12
CA GLY A 24 18.39 -1.21 -7.43
C GLY A 24 17.59 -1.88 -8.56
N ASP A 25 17.07 -3.06 -8.34
CA ASP A 25 16.26 -3.79 -9.32
C ASP A 25 14.82 -3.93 -8.87
N LEU A 26 14.60 -4.23 -7.60
CA LEU A 26 13.29 -4.40 -7.00
C LEU A 26 13.12 -3.44 -5.84
N VAL A 27 11.88 -3.01 -5.61
CA VAL A 27 11.51 -2.25 -4.42
C VAL A 27 10.46 -3.05 -3.65
N PHE A 28 10.64 -3.10 -2.34
CA PHE A 28 9.74 -3.76 -1.39
C PHE A 28 9.20 -2.69 -0.47
N THR A 29 7.88 -2.53 -0.42
CA THR A 29 7.28 -1.51 0.45
C THR A 29 6.86 -2.12 1.77
N ALA A 30 6.81 -1.28 2.79
CA ALA A 30 6.07 -1.59 4.00
C ALA A 30 4.58 -1.54 3.67
N GLY A 31 3.75 -2.10 4.56
CA GLY A 31 2.31 -2.02 4.41
C GLY A 31 1.81 -0.60 4.66
N GLN A 32 0.88 -0.15 3.83
CA GLN A 32 0.25 1.15 3.98
C GLN A 32 -1.18 0.99 4.46
N ILE A 33 -1.54 1.75 5.49
CA ILE A 33 -2.88 1.81 6.06
C ILE A 33 -3.54 3.13 5.63
N PRO A 34 -4.85 3.31 5.87
CA PRO A 34 -5.54 4.55 5.46
C PRO A 34 -5.21 5.73 6.38
N LEU A 35 -3.94 6.04 6.53
CA LEU A 35 -3.42 7.16 7.28
C LEU A 35 -2.98 8.22 6.27
N THR A 36 -3.43 9.46 6.43
CA THR A 36 -3.00 10.52 5.51
C THR A 36 -1.55 10.93 5.80
N PRO A 37 -0.85 11.55 4.83
CA PRO A 37 0.50 12.04 5.08
C PRO A 37 0.57 13.01 6.27
N GLU A 38 -0.53 13.71 6.57
CA GLU A 38 -0.63 14.66 7.69
C GLU A 38 -0.87 13.97 9.03
N GLY A 39 -1.15 12.66 9.02
CA GLY A 39 -1.34 11.90 10.24
C GLY A 39 -2.78 11.66 10.64
N ASP A 40 -3.75 11.93 9.74
CA ASP A 40 -5.16 11.68 10.02
C ASP A 40 -5.53 10.26 9.63
N LEU A 41 -6.06 9.49 10.58
CA LEU A 41 -6.45 8.11 10.36
C LEU A 41 -7.91 8.05 9.90
N LEU A 42 -8.16 7.34 8.80
CA LEU A 42 -9.48 7.23 8.20
C LEU A 42 -10.17 5.91 8.57
N ASP A 43 -9.99 5.45 9.80
CA ASP A 43 -10.49 4.14 10.24
C ASP A 43 -12.02 4.06 10.30
N ASP A 44 -12.70 5.20 10.41
CA ASP A 44 -14.18 5.26 10.40
C ASP A 44 -14.74 5.46 8.99
N ALA A 45 -13.90 5.62 7.99
CA ALA A 45 -14.35 5.83 6.61
C ALA A 45 -14.81 4.52 5.97
N PRO A 46 -15.65 4.59 4.92
CA PRO A 46 -15.97 3.38 4.14
C PRO A 46 -14.72 2.71 3.59
N ILE A 47 -14.78 1.40 3.38
CA ILE A 47 -13.63 0.65 2.86
C ILE A 47 -13.13 1.20 1.53
N ALA A 48 -14.01 1.70 0.66
CA ALA A 48 -13.59 2.31 -0.59
C ALA A 48 -12.63 3.49 -0.33
N VAL A 49 -12.95 4.35 0.63
CA VAL A 49 -12.11 5.50 0.98
C VAL A 49 -10.81 5.05 1.65
N GLN A 50 -10.89 4.06 2.54
CA GLN A 50 -9.69 3.52 3.19
C GLN A 50 -8.74 2.90 2.16
N THR A 51 -9.28 2.14 1.21
CA THR A 51 -8.49 1.51 0.15
C THR A 51 -7.81 2.55 -0.72
N GLU A 52 -8.54 3.60 -1.09
CA GLU A 52 -7.99 4.70 -1.89
C GLU A 52 -6.80 5.34 -1.19
N GLN A 53 -6.94 5.67 0.10
CA GLN A 53 -5.85 6.30 0.84
C GLN A 53 -4.64 5.38 0.96
N ALA A 54 -4.86 4.09 1.25
CA ALA A 54 -3.76 3.14 1.34
C ALA A 54 -3.02 3.01 0.01
N LEU A 55 -3.74 2.96 -1.10
CA LEU A 55 -3.13 2.88 -2.44
C LEU A 55 -2.43 4.17 -2.82
N ASP A 56 -3.00 5.33 -2.50
CA ASP A 56 -2.34 6.60 -2.76
C ASP A 56 -1.00 6.69 -2.02
N ASN A 57 -0.97 6.24 -0.77
CA ASN A 57 0.27 6.19 0.00
C ASN A 57 1.29 5.24 -0.64
N LEU A 58 0.82 4.05 -1.02
CA LEU A 58 1.66 3.04 -1.64
C LEU A 58 2.30 3.57 -2.93
N LEU A 59 1.50 4.21 -3.78
CA LEU A 59 2.00 4.74 -5.04
C LEU A 59 2.96 5.91 -4.84
N ALA A 60 2.74 6.74 -3.80
CA ALA A 60 3.67 7.81 -3.47
C ALA A 60 5.04 7.26 -3.09
N VAL A 61 5.07 6.18 -2.29
CA VAL A 61 6.31 5.52 -1.90
C VAL A 61 7.01 4.91 -3.13
N LEU A 62 6.24 4.24 -3.99
CA LEU A 62 6.79 3.65 -5.21
C LEU A 62 7.36 4.71 -6.15
N GLU A 63 6.66 5.83 -6.30
CA GLU A 63 7.14 6.92 -7.16
C GLU A 63 8.48 7.47 -6.66
N GLU A 64 8.65 7.60 -5.35
CA GLU A 64 9.92 8.04 -4.78
C GLU A 64 11.03 7.05 -5.12
N ALA A 65 10.72 5.78 -5.23
CA ALA A 65 11.68 4.73 -5.59
C ALA A 65 11.91 4.62 -7.10
N GLY A 66 11.12 5.34 -7.91
CA GLY A 66 11.24 5.28 -9.37
C GLY A 66 10.34 4.24 -10.03
N ALA A 67 9.24 3.85 -9.38
CA ALA A 67 8.31 2.87 -9.92
C ALA A 67 6.89 3.45 -9.99
N GLY A 68 6.13 3.04 -10.97
CA GLY A 68 4.73 3.40 -11.12
C GLY A 68 3.82 2.18 -10.97
N PRO A 69 2.49 2.37 -11.08
CA PRO A 69 1.55 1.24 -10.97
C PRO A 69 1.84 0.13 -11.98
N GLU A 70 2.31 0.48 -13.16
CA GLU A 70 2.63 -0.48 -14.22
C GLU A 70 3.84 -1.35 -13.89
N ASP A 71 4.64 -0.94 -12.91
CA ASP A 71 5.85 -1.66 -12.51
C ASP A 71 5.61 -2.61 -11.34
N VAL A 72 4.40 -2.63 -10.79
CA VAL A 72 4.08 -3.45 -9.62
C VAL A 72 3.92 -4.91 -10.05
N LEU A 73 4.72 -5.79 -9.44
CA LEU A 73 4.69 -7.23 -9.73
C LEU A 73 3.72 -7.97 -8.82
N LYS A 74 3.65 -7.57 -7.56
CA LYS A 74 2.84 -8.27 -6.57
C LYS A 74 2.35 -7.28 -5.51
N THR A 75 1.08 -7.43 -5.13
CA THR A 75 0.55 -6.78 -3.94
C THR A 75 0.03 -7.82 -2.96
N THR A 76 0.03 -7.47 -1.68
CA THR A 76 -0.66 -8.24 -0.65
C THR A 76 -1.60 -7.29 0.06
N VAL A 77 -2.87 -7.67 0.13
CA VAL A 77 -3.92 -6.87 0.74
C VAL A 77 -4.37 -7.59 2.00
N PHE A 78 -4.17 -6.93 3.15
CA PHE A 78 -4.63 -7.44 4.44
C PHE A 78 -5.91 -6.71 4.81
N MET A 79 -6.94 -7.44 5.20
CA MET A 79 -8.24 -6.86 5.52
C MET A 79 -8.64 -7.22 6.94
N ALA A 80 -9.25 -6.28 7.63
CA ALA A 80 -9.79 -6.55 8.96
C ALA A 80 -11.03 -7.46 8.87
N ASP A 81 -11.79 -7.32 7.78
CA ASP A 81 -12.99 -8.12 7.52
C ASP A 81 -13.03 -8.49 6.04
N ILE A 82 -12.94 -9.78 5.74
CA ILE A 82 -12.93 -10.25 4.36
C ILE A 82 -14.27 -10.01 3.66
N ASP A 83 -15.32 -9.76 4.41
CA ASP A 83 -16.63 -9.44 3.82
C ASP A 83 -16.62 -8.07 3.11
N ASP A 84 -15.61 -7.24 3.38
CA ASP A 84 -15.42 -5.96 2.69
C ASP A 84 -14.66 -6.11 1.37
N PHE A 85 -14.38 -7.36 0.95
CA PHE A 85 -13.52 -7.61 -0.22
C PHE A 85 -14.09 -6.96 -1.49
N ASP A 86 -15.37 -7.09 -1.76
CA ASP A 86 -15.94 -6.59 -3.03
C ASP A 86 -15.81 -5.08 -3.13
N GLU A 87 -16.04 -4.37 -2.04
CA GLU A 87 -15.90 -2.91 -2.02
C GLU A 87 -14.43 -2.49 -2.19
N MET A 88 -13.52 -3.18 -1.51
CA MET A 88 -12.08 -2.96 -1.67
C MET A 88 -11.67 -3.21 -3.11
N ASN A 89 -12.09 -4.33 -3.68
CA ASN A 89 -11.68 -4.75 -5.01
C ASN A 89 -12.14 -3.78 -6.09
N GLU A 90 -13.32 -3.21 -5.95
CA GLU A 90 -13.83 -2.23 -6.91
C GLU A 90 -12.93 -0.99 -6.95
N THR A 91 -12.53 -0.49 -5.79
CA THR A 91 -11.63 0.67 -5.71
C THR A 91 -10.24 0.30 -6.23
N TYR A 92 -9.73 -0.86 -5.81
CA TYR A 92 -8.42 -1.36 -6.21
C TYR A 92 -8.31 -1.46 -7.74
N ALA A 93 -9.35 -1.94 -8.40
CA ALA A 93 -9.36 -2.15 -9.85
C ALA A 93 -9.10 -0.85 -10.62
N GLY A 94 -9.49 0.29 -10.09
CA GLY A 94 -9.25 1.57 -10.74
C GLY A 94 -7.79 2.01 -10.75
N TYR A 95 -6.95 1.38 -9.94
CA TYR A 95 -5.51 1.72 -9.86
C TYR A 95 -4.66 0.85 -10.78
N PHE A 96 -5.15 -0.33 -11.17
CA PHE A 96 -4.37 -1.30 -11.95
C PHE A 96 -5.27 -1.86 -13.07
N ASP A 97 -5.53 -1.05 -14.11
CA ASP A 97 -6.58 -1.38 -15.06
C ASP A 97 -6.22 -2.44 -16.11
N GLU A 98 -5.10 -2.33 -16.83
CA GLU A 98 -4.87 -3.23 -17.97
C GLU A 98 -4.09 -4.49 -17.63
N SER A 99 -3.05 -4.37 -16.85
CA SER A 99 -2.18 -5.49 -16.49
C SER A 99 -2.00 -5.51 -14.99
N PRO A 100 -3.02 -5.93 -14.24
CA PRO A 100 -2.93 -5.89 -12.78
C PRO A 100 -1.83 -6.80 -12.27
N PRO A 101 -1.21 -6.44 -11.13
CA PRO A 101 -0.19 -7.29 -10.53
C PRO A 101 -0.80 -8.56 -9.96
N ALA A 102 0.04 -9.55 -9.70
CA ALA A 102 -0.38 -10.68 -8.88
C ALA A 102 -0.80 -10.15 -7.51
N ARG A 103 -1.81 -10.76 -6.91
CA ARG A 103 -2.35 -10.28 -5.63
C ARG A 103 -2.79 -11.44 -4.77
N SER A 104 -2.51 -11.32 -3.46
CA SER A 104 -3.13 -12.15 -2.43
C SER A 104 -3.92 -11.22 -1.52
N ALA A 105 -5.12 -11.64 -1.12
CA ALA A 105 -5.94 -10.89 -0.17
C ALA A 105 -6.35 -11.84 0.95
N VAL A 106 -6.13 -11.42 2.19
CA VAL A 106 -6.40 -12.26 3.36
C VAL A 106 -7.02 -11.42 4.47
N GLN A 107 -7.77 -12.09 5.35
CA GLN A 107 -8.24 -11.45 6.57
C GLN A 107 -7.18 -11.62 7.63
N ALA A 108 -6.77 -10.50 8.25
CA ALA A 108 -5.84 -10.52 9.37
C ALA A 108 -6.61 -10.51 10.68
N GLY A 109 -5.99 -11.02 11.73
CA GLY A 109 -6.60 -10.99 13.06
C GLY A 109 -6.79 -9.57 13.58
N ALA A 110 -5.85 -8.67 13.24
CA ALA A 110 -5.94 -7.25 13.57
C ALA A 110 -4.95 -6.50 12.68
N LEU A 111 -5.24 -5.24 12.40
CA LEU A 111 -4.35 -4.37 11.64
C LEU A 111 -3.93 -3.19 12.52
N PRO A 112 -2.77 -2.57 12.21
CA PRO A 112 -2.32 -1.41 12.98
C PRO A 112 -3.40 -0.32 13.04
N LYS A 113 -3.57 0.28 14.21
CA LYS A 113 -4.49 1.40 14.45
C LYS A 113 -5.94 1.09 14.06
N ASP A 114 -6.33 -0.21 14.11
CA ASP A 114 -7.69 -0.64 13.75
C ASP A 114 -8.07 -0.30 12.30
N ALA A 115 -7.11 -0.22 11.40
CA ALA A 115 -7.38 0.01 9.99
C ALA A 115 -8.20 -1.14 9.40
N GLY A 116 -9.02 -0.83 8.41
CA GLY A 116 -9.82 -1.84 7.71
C GLY A 116 -9.05 -2.53 6.61
N VAL A 117 -7.95 -1.93 6.14
CA VAL A 117 -7.15 -2.47 5.05
C VAL A 117 -5.71 -2.03 5.20
N GLU A 118 -4.79 -2.90 4.76
CA GLU A 118 -3.36 -2.58 4.68
C GLU A 118 -2.81 -3.23 3.42
N ILE A 119 -2.03 -2.48 2.63
CA ILE A 119 -1.55 -2.96 1.33
C ILE A 119 -0.04 -2.75 1.21
N GLU A 120 0.66 -3.78 0.76
CA GLU A 120 2.09 -3.71 0.47
C GLU A 120 2.34 -4.19 -0.95
N ALA A 121 3.52 -3.89 -1.49
CA ALA A 121 3.83 -4.22 -2.88
C ALA A 121 5.31 -4.54 -3.09
N VAL A 122 5.55 -5.29 -4.16
CA VAL A 122 6.87 -5.49 -4.75
C VAL A 122 6.79 -4.97 -6.18
N ALA A 123 7.74 -4.13 -6.58
CA ALA A 123 7.76 -3.53 -7.92
C ALA A 123 9.16 -3.55 -8.49
N VAL A 124 9.24 -3.38 -9.81
CA VAL A 124 10.52 -3.25 -10.52
C VAL A 124 10.88 -1.77 -10.57
N VAL A 125 12.14 -1.45 -10.31
CA VAL A 125 12.66 -0.09 -10.49
C VAL A 125 13.64 -0.09 -11.65
N GLU A 126 13.69 1.02 -12.38
CA GLU A 126 14.57 1.15 -13.54
C GLU A 126 15.54 2.29 -13.43
#